data_9f45206ac48c6b9564c77d399b5f6fcd
#
_entry.id   9f45206ac48c6b9564c77d399b5f6fcd
#
_cell.length_a   1.000
_cell.length_b   1.000
_cell.length_c   1.000
_cell.angle_alpha   90.00
_cell.angle_beta   90.00
_cell.angle_gamma   90.00
#
_symmetry.space_group_name_H-M   'P 1'
#
loop_
_entity.id
_entity.type
_entity.pdbx_description
1 polymer ?
#
loop_
_entity_poly.entity_id
_entity_poly.type
_entity_poly.pdbx_seq_one_letter_code
_entity_poly.pdbx_strand_id
1 'polypeptide(L)'
;MKRALLALAAVLAAAATDAGAFCVFNELKDKSVVVTQEDHPDWKRQDARFQKTIAPGQSACCEFKNLDCNPNGRQNSLVGLEVAVAADTPLKCGPVGTPEKGRQVKLSGDGTLRIVPNPKMDKGSTAPYIARVWTHDKQDVTGPSGLPCR
;
A
#
# COMPACT_ATOMS: atom_id res chain seq x y z
N MET A 1 25.81 33.22 38.98
CA MET A 1 25.63 31.83 38.60
C MET A 1 24.23 31.68 37.97
N LYS A 2 24.14 31.62 36.63
CA LYS A 2 22.88 31.49 35.90
C LYS A 2 22.75 30.02 35.45
N ARG A 3 21.79 29.30 36.03
CA ARG A 3 21.46 27.91 35.63
C ARG A 3 20.53 27.95 34.42
N ALA A 4 21.04 27.53 33.28
CA ALA A 4 20.22 27.30 32.07
C ALA A 4 19.56 25.93 32.22
N LEU A 5 18.22 25.92 32.29
CA LEU A 5 17.37 24.73 32.17
C LEU A 5 17.18 24.42 30.69
N LEU A 6 17.83 23.39 30.21
CA LEU A 6 17.55 22.78 28.89
C LEU A 6 16.29 21.93 29.02
N ALA A 7 15.18 22.40 28.46
CA ALA A 7 13.98 21.61 28.31
C ALA A 7 14.16 20.65 27.14
N LEU A 8 14.29 19.36 27.44
CA LEU A 8 14.34 18.28 26.48
C LEU A 8 12.89 17.97 26.05
N ALA A 9 12.45 18.48 24.90
CA ALA A 9 11.16 18.13 24.32
C ALA A 9 11.29 16.74 23.69
N ALA A 10 10.83 15.72 24.39
CA ALA A 10 10.66 14.38 23.85
C ALA A 10 9.45 14.39 22.90
N VAL A 11 9.70 14.38 21.60
CA VAL A 11 8.68 14.11 20.58
C VAL A 11 8.35 12.62 20.65
N LEU A 12 7.30 12.26 21.37
CA LEU A 12 6.68 10.95 21.25
C LEU A 12 6.01 10.88 19.88
N ALA A 13 6.67 10.27 18.91
CA ALA A 13 6.01 9.77 17.73
C ALA A 13 5.07 8.64 18.18
N ALA A 14 3.81 8.97 18.39
CA ALA A 14 2.76 7.98 18.60
C ALA A 14 2.67 7.17 17.30
N ALA A 15 3.26 5.97 17.28
CA ALA A 15 2.96 4.97 16.29
C ALA A 15 1.47 4.61 16.53
N ALA A 16 0.58 5.26 15.78
CA ALA A 16 -0.81 4.83 15.70
C ALA A 16 -0.78 3.40 15.15
N THR A 17 -0.97 2.43 16.03
CA THR A 17 -1.28 1.07 15.62
C THR A 17 -2.68 1.15 15.03
N ASP A 18 -2.78 1.28 13.71
CA ASP A 18 -4.02 1.16 12.96
C ASP A 18 -4.54 -0.27 13.08
N ALA A 19 -5.07 -0.59 14.26
CA ALA A 19 -5.77 -1.83 14.51
C ALA A 19 -7.06 -1.79 13.71
N GLY A 20 -7.03 -2.35 12.51
CA GLY A 20 -8.22 -2.52 11.68
C GLY A 20 -8.31 -1.61 10.46
N ALA A 21 -7.22 -1.35 9.79
CA ALA A 21 -7.17 -0.66 8.50
C ALA A 21 -6.30 -1.42 7.51
N PHE A 22 -6.64 -1.39 6.21
CA PHE A 22 -5.60 -1.72 5.25
C PHE A 22 -4.70 -0.50 5.06
N CYS A 23 -3.42 -0.75 4.91
CA CYS A 23 -2.42 0.30 4.72
C CYS A 23 -1.54 0.00 3.51
N VAL A 24 -1.22 1.05 2.75
CA VAL A 24 -0.24 1.00 1.68
C VAL A 24 0.96 1.85 2.07
N PHE A 25 2.14 1.24 2.10
CA PHE A 25 3.41 1.88 2.41
C PHE A 25 4.24 2.01 1.14
N ASN A 26 4.68 3.22 0.84
CA ASN A 26 5.67 3.48 -0.19
C ASN A 26 7.06 3.56 0.45
N GLU A 27 7.83 2.48 0.39
CA GLU A 27 9.18 2.40 0.94
C GLU A 27 10.27 2.78 -0.09
N LEU A 28 9.87 3.35 -1.24
CA LEU A 28 10.79 3.87 -2.22
C LEU A 28 11.38 5.21 -1.75
N LYS A 29 12.59 5.53 -2.20
CA LYS A 29 13.30 6.75 -1.79
C LYS A 29 12.97 7.96 -2.65
N ASP A 30 12.65 7.75 -3.91
CA ASP A 30 12.60 8.78 -4.95
C ASP A 30 11.38 8.70 -5.88
N LYS A 31 10.50 7.70 -5.70
CA LYS A 31 9.32 7.50 -6.54
C LYS A 31 8.03 7.54 -5.74
N SER A 32 7.05 8.26 -6.25
CA SER A 32 5.68 8.19 -5.72
C SER A 32 4.98 6.92 -6.21
N VAL A 33 4.00 6.48 -5.44
CA VAL A 33 3.13 5.34 -5.77
C VAL A 33 1.71 5.85 -5.90
N VAL A 34 1.09 5.56 -7.04
CA VAL A 34 -0.33 5.84 -7.26
C VAL A 34 -1.12 4.57 -6.97
N VAL A 35 -2.12 4.70 -6.12
CA VAL A 35 -2.99 3.60 -5.72
C VAL A 35 -4.43 3.97 -6.00
N THR A 36 -5.12 3.15 -6.74
CA THR A 36 -6.55 3.30 -7.04
C THR A 36 -7.26 2.00 -6.73
N GLN A 37 -8.30 2.08 -5.93
CA GLN A 37 -9.11 0.91 -5.64
C GLN A 37 -9.98 0.54 -6.84
N GLU A 38 -10.12 -0.77 -7.09
CA GLU A 38 -11.00 -1.27 -8.13
C GLU A 38 -12.45 -0.94 -7.85
N ASP A 39 -13.22 -0.80 -8.92
CA ASP A 39 -14.65 -0.67 -8.82
C ASP A 39 -15.28 -1.95 -8.24
N HIS A 40 -16.22 -1.79 -7.34
CA HIS A 40 -16.98 -2.89 -6.77
C HIS A 40 -18.44 -2.71 -7.17
N PRO A 41 -19.12 -3.74 -7.67
CA PRO A 41 -20.49 -3.63 -8.18
C PRO A 41 -21.49 -3.15 -7.13
N ASP A 42 -21.23 -3.41 -5.85
CA ASP A 42 -22.10 -3.02 -4.73
C ASP A 42 -21.82 -1.60 -4.21
N TRP A 43 -20.84 -0.89 -4.78
CA TRP A 43 -20.56 0.48 -4.33
C TRP A 43 -21.61 1.47 -4.82
N LYS A 44 -22.26 2.09 -3.86
CA LYS A 44 -23.21 3.19 -4.12
C LYS A 44 -22.48 4.51 -4.45
N ARG A 45 -21.20 4.65 -4.07
CA ARG A 45 -20.40 5.86 -4.21
C ARG A 45 -19.00 5.51 -4.76
N GLN A 46 -18.92 5.33 -6.06
CA GLN A 46 -17.64 5.03 -6.73
C GLN A 46 -16.62 6.18 -6.66
N ASP A 47 -17.09 7.41 -6.47
CA ASP A 47 -16.26 8.61 -6.28
C ASP A 47 -15.54 8.64 -4.93
N ALA A 48 -16.03 7.91 -3.94
CA ALA A 48 -15.46 7.87 -2.59
C ALA A 48 -14.40 6.76 -2.40
N ARG A 49 -14.11 5.96 -3.44
CA ARG A 49 -13.11 4.90 -3.38
C ARG A 49 -11.73 5.39 -2.96
N PHE A 50 -10.93 4.47 -2.39
CA PHE A 50 -9.55 4.78 -2.03
C PHE A 50 -8.73 5.11 -3.28
N GLN A 51 -8.34 6.38 -3.41
CA GLN A 51 -7.47 6.86 -4.46
C GLN A 51 -6.43 7.81 -3.88
N LYS A 52 -5.16 7.42 -3.93
CA LYS A 52 -4.05 8.15 -3.29
C LYS A 52 -2.80 8.14 -4.15
N THR A 53 -2.12 9.29 -4.15
CA THR A 53 -0.70 9.37 -4.55
C THR A 53 0.12 9.43 -3.27
N ILE A 54 0.95 8.42 -3.05
CA ILE A 54 1.74 8.25 -1.83
C ILE A 54 3.18 8.64 -2.14
N ALA A 55 3.66 9.69 -1.49
CA ALA A 55 5.03 10.19 -1.67
C ALA A 55 6.06 9.18 -1.13
N PRO A 56 7.34 9.30 -1.52
CA PRO A 56 8.43 8.46 -1.02
C PRO A 56 8.47 8.44 0.51
N GLY A 57 8.58 7.25 1.10
CA GLY A 57 8.64 7.04 2.55
C GLY A 57 7.32 7.29 3.29
N GLN A 58 6.22 7.55 2.60
CA GLN A 58 4.91 7.81 3.21
C GLN A 58 3.99 6.60 3.11
N SER A 59 2.87 6.67 3.82
CA SER A 59 1.82 5.66 3.79
C SER A 59 0.43 6.29 3.72
N ALA A 60 -0.53 5.50 3.28
CA ALA A 60 -1.94 5.84 3.33
C ALA A 60 -2.75 4.62 3.76
N CYS A 61 -3.69 4.82 4.68
CA CYS A 61 -4.52 3.76 5.24
C CYS A 61 -6.00 4.07 5.05
N CYS A 62 -6.82 3.02 5.08
CA CYS A 62 -8.25 3.14 5.16
C CYS A 62 -8.82 2.12 6.15
N GLU A 63 -9.58 2.59 7.14
CA GLU A 63 -10.20 1.74 8.14
C GLU A 63 -11.14 0.71 7.49
N PHE A 64 -11.08 -0.55 7.94
CA PHE A 64 -11.89 -1.61 7.34
C PHE A 64 -13.40 -1.39 7.50
N LYS A 65 -13.85 -0.62 8.50
CA LYS A 65 -15.24 -0.24 8.72
C LYS A 65 -15.72 0.88 7.79
N ASN A 66 -14.78 1.57 7.15
CA ASN A 66 -15.13 2.63 6.21
C ASN A 66 -15.60 2.01 4.88
N LEU A 67 -16.91 2.08 4.63
CA LEU A 67 -17.55 1.49 3.46
C LEU A 67 -17.12 2.17 2.14
N ASP A 68 -16.53 3.35 2.19
CA ASP A 68 -16.00 4.04 1.01
C ASP A 68 -14.74 3.36 0.44
N CYS A 69 -14.00 2.60 1.24
CA CYS A 69 -12.80 1.88 0.80
C CYS A 69 -12.82 0.38 1.13
N ASN A 70 -13.76 -0.07 1.93
CA ASN A 70 -14.01 -1.49 2.17
C ASN A 70 -15.51 -1.74 2.16
N PRO A 71 -16.12 -1.97 0.98
CA PRO A 71 -17.58 -2.04 0.83
C PRO A 71 -18.23 -3.12 1.70
N ASN A 72 -17.50 -4.15 2.07
CA ASN A 72 -18.01 -5.20 2.95
C ASN A 72 -17.87 -4.90 4.45
N GLY A 73 -17.11 -3.87 4.83
CA GLY A 73 -16.91 -3.47 6.23
C GLY A 73 -16.31 -4.54 7.13
N ARG A 74 -15.56 -5.51 6.57
CA ARG A 74 -14.99 -6.65 7.30
C ARG A 74 -13.48 -6.70 7.15
N GLN A 75 -12.78 -7.10 8.22
CA GLN A 75 -11.33 -7.23 8.23
C GLN A 75 -10.80 -8.20 7.17
N ASN A 76 -11.48 -9.32 7.00
CA ASN A 76 -11.08 -10.38 6.08
C ASN A 76 -11.66 -10.23 4.64
N SER A 77 -12.39 -9.16 4.34
CA SER A 77 -12.85 -8.93 2.99
C SER A 77 -11.68 -8.57 2.06
N LEU A 78 -11.75 -9.04 0.82
CA LEU A 78 -10.74 -8.72 -0.17
C LEU A 78 -10.98 -7.32 -0.74
N VAL A 79 -9.92 -6.53 -0.76
CA VAL A 79 -9.86 -5.22 -1.40
C VAL A 79 -8.89 -5.33 -2.59
N GLY A 80 -9.36 -4.99 -3.78
CA GLY A 80 -8.54 -4.94 -4.99
C GLY A 80 -7.97 -3.54 -5.19
N LEU A 81 -6.68 -3.45 -5.46
CA LEU A 81 -5.98 -2.21 -5.73
C LEU A 81 -5.23 -2.29 -7.06
N GLU A 82 -5.39 -1.29 -7.90
CA GLU A 82 -4.44 -0.96 -8.94
C GLU A 82 -3.32 -0.12 -8.33
N VAL A 83 -2.09 -0.58 -8.49
CA VAL A 83 -0.91 0.06 -7.91
C VAL A 83 0.11 0.32 -8.99
N ALA A 84 0.58 1.55 -9.11
CA ALA A 84 1.59 1.93 -10.07
C ALA A 84 2.68 2.79 -9.43
N VAL A 85 3.94 2.45 -9.71
CA VAL A 85 5.09 3.31 -9.40
C VAL A 85 5.22 4.37 -10.48
N ALA A 86 5.33 5.63 -10.08
CA ALA A 86 5.47 6.76 -11.00
C ALA A 86 6.80 6.70 -11.74
N ALA A 87 6.72 6.71 -13.06
CA ALA A 87 7.83 6.76 -14.01
C ALA A 87 7.30 7.37 -15.32
N ASP A 88 8.16 7.59 -16.33
CA ASP A 88 7.73 8.07 -17.66
C ASP A 88 6.62 7.18 -18.24
N THR A 89 6.78 5.86 -18.09
CA THR A 89 5.72 4.87 -18.25
C THR A 89 5.45 4.27 -16.88
N PRO A 90 4.23 4.45 -16.31
CA PRO A 90 3.91 3.94 -14.97
C PRO A 90 4.09 2.43 -14.88
N LEU A 91 4.84 1.97 -13.87
CA LEU A 91 5.11 0.56 -13.64
C LEU A 91 4.01 -0.04 -12.77
N LYS A 92 3.12 -0.83 -13.37
CA LYS A 92 1.99 -1.45 -12.68
C LYS A 92 2.42 -2.69 -11.91
N CYS A 93 2.03 -2.76 -10.64
CA CYS A 93 2.35 -3.88 -9.75
C CYS A 93 1.27 -4.97 -9.81
N GLY A 94 1.67 -6.20 -9.61
CA GLY A 94 0.76 -7.33 -9.52
C GLY A 94 1.00 -8.42 -10.58
N PRO A 95 0.25 -9.52 -10.51
CA PRO A 95 0.27 -10.55 -11.54
C PRO A 95 -0.20 -9.98 -12.88
N VAL A 96 0.11 -10.66 -13.95
CA VAL A 96 -0.39 -10.28 -15.28
C VAL A 96 -1.91 -10.39 -15.25
N GLY A 97 -2.58 -9.25 -15.46
CA GLY A 97 -4.03 -9.19 -15.54
C GLY A 97 -4.58 -9.72 -16.87
N THR A 98 -5.89 -9.84 -16.95
CA THR A 98 -6.57 -10.05 -18.23
C THR A 98 -6.59 -8.75 -19.06
N PRO A 99 -6.86 -8.81 -20.38
CA PRO A 99 -6.99 -7.61 -21.20
C PRO A 99 -8.01 -6.59 -20.65
N GLU A 100 -9.06 -7.08 -19.97
CA GLU A 100 -10.15 -6.27 -19.40
C GLU A 100 -9.83 -5.75 -18.01
N LYS A 101 -9.01 -6.50 -17.25
CA LYS A 101 -8.57 -6.14 -15.90
C LYS A 101 -7.07 -6.08 -15.86
N GLY A 102 -6.52 -4.88 -15.71
CA GLY A 102 -5.08 -4.65 -15.58
C GLY A 102 -4.45 -5.45 -14.43
N ARG A 103 -3.19 -5.18 -14.13
CA ARG A 103 -2.52 -5.77 -12.97
C ARG A 103 -3.16 -5.27 -11.69
N GLN A 104 -3.46 -6.19 -10.80
CA GLN A 104 -4.16 -5.90 -9.55
C GLN A 104 -3.44 -6.55 -8.39
N VAL A 105 -3.45 -5.86 -7.25
CA VAL A 105 -2.98 -6.38 -5.97
C VAL A 105 -4.20 -6.55 -5.07
N LYS A 106 -4.38 -7.73 -4.51
CA LYS A 106 -5.46 -8.01 -3.57
C LYS A 106 -4.90 -8.17 -2.15
N LEU A 107 -5.57 -7.53 -1.20
CA LEU A 107 -5.25 -7.65 0.22
C LEU A 107 -6.52 -7.72 1.06
N SER A 108 -6.41 -8.12 2.33
CA SER A 108 -7.53 -8.08 3.27
C SER A 108 -7.84 -6.66 3.73
N GLY A 109 -9.05 -6.40 4.20
CA GLY A 109 -9.50 -5.08 4.65
C GLY A 109 -8.71 -4.46 5.81
N ASP A 110 -7.87 -5.24 6.47
CA ASP A 110 -6.87 -4.82 7.46
C ASP A 110 -5.46 -5.31 7.12
N GLY A 111 -5.24 -5.65 5.86
CA GLY A 111 -3.94 -6.10 5.35
C GLY A 111 -2.95 -4.96 5.13
N THR A 112 -1.73 -5.33 4.83
CA THR A 112 -0.66 -4.38 4.54
C THR A 112 -0.08 -4.63 3.16
N LEU A 113 0.07 -3.57 2.38
CA LEU A 113 0.78 -3.57 1.10
C LEU A 113 2.02 -2.68 1.23
N ARG A 114 3.18 -3.20 0.84
CA ARG A 114 4.44 -2.44 0.79
C ARG A 114 5.02 -2.46 -0.60
N ILE A 115 5.39 -1.30 -1.11
CA ILE A 115 6.11 -1.16 -2.36
C ILE A 115 7.57 -0.90 -2.03
N VAL A 116 8.42 -1.80 -2.46
CA VAL A 116 9.85 -1.81 -2.10
C VAL A 116 10.72 -1.98 -3.34
N PRO A 117 12.00 -1.56 -3.30
CA PRO A 117 12.98 -1.92 -4.33
C PRO A 117 13.09 -3.45 -4.45
N ASN A 118 13.25 -3.95 -5.66
CA ASN A 118 13.39 -5.38 -5.90
C ASN A 118 14.80 -5.86 -5.51
N PRO A 119 14.95 -6.67 -4.46
CA PRO A 119 16.26 -7.16 -4.03
C PRO A 119 16.91 -8.15 -5.01
N LYS A 120 16.17 -8.59 -6.03
CA LYS A 120 16.66 -9.51 -7.08
C LYS A 120 16.95 -8.80 -8.41
N MET A 121 16.97 -7.46 -8.44
CA MET A 121 17.23 -6.71 -9.66
C MET A 121 18.58 -7.11 -10.29
N ASP A 122 19.61 -7.27 -9.48
CA ASP A 122 20.95 -7.67 -9.91
C ASP A 122 21.07 -9.16 -10.35
N LYS A 123 19.99 -9.93 -10.18
CA LYS A 123 19.92 -11.37 -10.48
C LYS A 123 19.09 -11.68 -11.73
N GLY A 124 18.99 -10.72 -12.66
CA GLY A 124 18.27 -10.90 -13.92
C GLY A 124 16.76 -10.61 -13.86
N SER A 125 16.25 -10.03 -12.78
CA SER A 125 14.90 -9.52 -12.77
C SER A 125 14.78 -8.23 -13.59
N THR A 126 13.73 -8.11 -14.40
CA THR A 126 13.44 -6.89 -15.18
C THR A 126 12.52 -5.91 -14.42
N ALA A 127 12.00 -6.30 -13.24
CA ALA A 127 11.13 -5.46 -12.43
C ALA A 127 11.97 -4.72 -11.37
N PRO A 128 12.10 -3.38 -11.46
CA PRO A 128 12.89 -2.61 -10.49
C PRO A 128 12.27 -2.56 -9.10
N TYR A 129 10.95 -2.74 -9.01
CA TYR A 129 10.20 -2.68 -7.78
C TYR A 129 9.27 -3.88 -7.66
N ILE A 130 8.91 -4.21 -6.42
CA ILE A 130 7.96 -5.28 -6.09
C ILE A 130 6.94 -4.79 -5.07
N ALA A 131 5.73 -5.32 -5.16
CA ALA A 131 4.70 -5.19 -4.14
C ALA A 131 4.71 -6.44 -3.24
N ARG A 132 4.70 -6.24 -1.94
CA ARG A 132 4.58 -7.30 -0.93
C ARG A 132 3.31 -7.12 -0.14
N VAL A 133 2.58 -8.19 0.10
CA VAL A 133 1.28 -8.16 0.76
C VAL A 133 1.31 -9.05 2.00
N TRP A 134 0.83 -8.51 3.11
CA TRP A 134 0.58 -9.23 4.36
C TRP A 134 -0.91 -9.21 4.66
N THR A 135 -1.40 -10.35 5.13
CA THR A 135 -2.77 -10.48 5.63
C THR A 135 -2.91 -9.86 7.03
N HIS A 136 -4.14 -9.82 7.55
CA HIS A 136 -4.44 -9.32 8.90
C HIS A 136 -3.67 -10.07 10.01
N ASP A 137 -3.42 -11.36 9.83
CA ASP A 137 -2.60 -12.19 10.73
C ASP A 137 -1.08 -12.10 10.45
N LYS A 138 -0.67 -11.07 9.70
CA LYS A 138 0.73 -10.75 9.36
C LYS A 138 1.46 -11.82 8.56
N GLN A 139 0.75 -12.68 7.85
CA GLN A 139 1.35 -13.63 6.92
C GLN A 139 1.68 -12.95 5.58
N ASP A 140 2.91 -13.09 5.12
CA ASP A 140 3.32 -12.65 3.78
C ASP A 140 2.77 -13.64 2.74
N VAL A 141 1.78 -13.20 1.97
CA VAL A 141 1.11 -14.02 0.96
C VAL A 141 1.76 -13.91 -0.43
N THR A 142 2.73 -13.02 -0.60
CA THR A 142 3.45 -12.84 -1.87
C THR A 142 4.79 -13.55 -1.90
N GLY A 143 5.27 -14.00 -0.73
CA GLY A 143 6.57 -14.64 -0.58
C GLY A 143 7.76 -13.70 -0.85
N PRO A 144 8.98 -14.23 -0.82
CA PRO A 144 10.20 -13.42 -0.90
C PRO A 144 10.42 -12.75 -2.27
N SER A 145 9.74 -13.21 -3.30
CA SER A 145 9.84 -12.61 -4.65
C SER A 145 8.90 -11.44 -4.87
N GLY A 146 7.85 -11.32 -4.04
CA GLY A 146 6.84 -10.30 -4.20
C GLY A 146 6.11 -10.36 -5.55
N LEU A 147 5.25 -9.38 -5.80
CA LEU A 147 4.58 -9.16 -7.08
C LEU A 147 5.37 -8.10 -7.88
N PRO A 148 5.80 -8.38 -9.11
CA PRO A 148 6.62 -7.44 -9.87
C PRO A 148 5.82 -6.19 -10.28
N CYS A 149 6.49 -5.02 -10.28
CA CYS A 149 6.02 -3.79 -10.88
C CYS A 149 6.71 -3.58 -12.23
N ARG A 150 5.95 -3.62 -13.33
CA ARG A 150 6.44 -3.53 -14.72
C ARG A 150 5.57 -2.63 -15.57
#